data_84285368b1c77f62eaf0747135a2bed3
#
_entry.id   84285368b1c77f62eaf0747135a2bed3
#
_cell.length_a   1.000
_cell.length_b   1.000
_cell.length_c   1.000
_cell.angle_alpha   90.00
_cell.angle_beta   90.00
_cell.angle_gamma   90.00
#
_symmetry.space_group_name_H-M   'P 1'
#
loop_
_entity.id
_entity.type
_entity.pdbx_description
1 polymer ?
#
loop_
_entity_poly.entity_id
_entity_poly.type
_entity_poly.pdbx_seq_one_letter_code
_entity_poly.pdbx_strand_id
1 'polypeptide(L)'
;MLFKEDEVARADAMAVRNECGWYRWTHDLVDMEGPDSTKLLDYLLVNTVAACKVGREKYTTMLDEDGGIIDDLMAMRVGEDHWWLSTLYGPQMMRWLDAHKGEADVTYKDITLDIDMYSVQGPKSAEVMDQVVADKVDDLKRFEILDTRVGDAEVRVDRGGFSGELGFEIYCKREDSA
;
A
#
# COMPACT_ATOMS: atom_id res chain seq x y z
N MET A 1 15.05 -13.86 23.23
CA MET A 1 14.53 -13.88 21.85
C MET A 1 13.20 -14.59 21.91
N LEU A 2 12.13 -13.83 22.03
CA LEU A 2 10.77 -14.28 22.43
C LEU A 2 10.13 -15.31 21.48
N PHE A 3 10.56 -15.40 20.23
CA PHE A 3 9.89 -16.23 19.20
C PHE A 3 10.62 -17.54 18.85
N LYS A 4 11.77 -17.82 19.43
CA LYS A 4 12.52 -19.04 19.09
C LYS A 4 11.87 -20.32 19.62
N GLU A 5 11.07 -20.19 20.66
CA GLU A 5 10.42 -21.32 21.35
C GLU A 5 8.89 -21.37 21.11
N ASP A 6 8.36 -20.41 20.30
CA ASP A 6 6.96 -20.39 19.93
C ASP A 6 6.77 -21.21 18.64
N GLU A 7 6.30 -22.43 18.80
CA GLU A 7 6.08 -23.37 17.69
C GLU A 7 5.03 -22.87 16.71
N VAL A 8 4.01 -22.13 17.18
CA VAL A 8 2.93 -21.60 16.33
C VAL A 8 3.48 -20.47 15.47
N ALA A 9 4.12 -19.47 16.07
CA ALA A 9 4.71 -18.36 15.34
C ALA A 9 5.77 -18.81 14.32
N ARG A 10 6.51 -19.88 14.66
CA ARG A 10 7.46 -20.50 13.74
C ARG A 10 6.76 -21.20 12.57
N ALA A 11 5.69 -21.94 12.84
CA ALA A 11 4.92 -22.63 11.81
C ALA A 11 4.31 -21.62 10.84
N ASP A 12 3.72 -20.53 11.34
CA ASP A 12 3.15 -19.45 10.55
C ASP A 12 4.22 -18.76 9.68
N ALA A 13 5.36 -18.42 10.26
CA ALA A 13 6.48 -17.86 9.52
C ALA A 13 7.00 -18.80 8.42
N MET A 14 7.06 -20.10 8.69
CA MET A 14 7.47 -21.10 7.70
C MET A 14 6.42 -21.33 6.62
N ALA A 15 5.13 -21.18 6.94
CA ALA A 15 4.06 -21.21 5.94
C ALA A 15 4.23 -20.08 4.91
N VAL A 16 4.52 -18.87 5.37
CA VAL A 16 4.82 -17.73 4.48
C VAL A 16 6.07 -17.99 3.62
N ARG A 17 7.10 -18.65 4.17
CA ARG A 17 8.34 -18.92 3.43
C ARG A 17 8.19 -20.04 2.38
N ASN A 18 7.39 -21.05 2.64
CA ASN A 18 7.35 -22.27 1.82
C ASN A 18 6.04 -22.43 1.03
N GLU A 19 4.98 -21.78 1.48
CA GLU A 19 3.62 -21.93 0.95
C GLU A 19 2.98 -20.57 0.69
N CYS A 20 1.97 -20.25 1.49
CA CYS A 20 1.28 -18.96 1.49
C CYS A 20 0.67 -18.71 2.87
N GLY A 21 0.81 -17.50 3.35
CA GLY A 21 0.11 -17.01 4.54
C GLY A 21 -0.67 -15.75 4.19
N TRP A 22 -1.72 -15.48 4.95
CA TRP A 22 -2.44 -14.22 4.83
C TRP A 22 -2.70 -13.62 6.20
N TYR A 23 -2.80 -12.28 6.25
CA TYR A 23 -3.13 -11.57 7.48
C TYR A 23 -3.77 -10.23 7.13
N ARG A 24 -4.63 -9.76 8.03
CA ARG A 24 -5.15 -8.40 7.96
C ARG A 24 -4.07 -7.44 8.43
N TRP A 25 -3.78 -6.48 7.61
CA TRP A 25 -2.78 -5.47 7.86
C TRP A 25 -3.45 -4.14 8.20
N THR A 26 -2.80 -3.32 8.99
CA THR A 26 -3.28 -1.98 9.34
C THR A 26 -2.20 -0.97 9.06
N HIS A 27 -2.23 -0.39 7.87
CA HIS A 27 -1.53 0.85 7.59
C HIS A 27 -2.53 1.99 7.68
N ASP A 28 -2.03 3.19 8.00
CA ASP A 28 -2.77 4.41 7.75
C ASP A 28 -2.78 4.66 6.24
N LEU A 29 -3.90 5.10 5.72
CA LEU A 29 -4.08 5.34 4.30
C LEU A 29 -4.61 6.74 4.06
N VAL A 30 -3.84 7.55 3.35
CA VAL A 30 -4.21 8.92 2.98
C VAL A 30 -4.56 8.95 1.50
N ASP A 31 -5.78 9.39 1.21
CA ASP A 31 -6.30 9.62 -0.14
C ASP A 31 -6.03 11.07 -0.53
N MET A 32 -5.30 11.30 -1.63
CA MET A 32 -4.92 12.63 -2.11
C MET A 32 -5.33 12.82 -3.57
N GLU A 33 -6.05 13.90 -3.85
CA GLU A 33 -6.48 14.27 -5.20
C GLU A 33 -6.18 15.73 -5.49
N GLY A 34 -5.98 16.06 -6.76
CA GLY A 34 -5.88 17.41 -7.27
C GLY A 34 -4.76 17.60 -8.29
N PRO A 35 -4.86 18.61 -9.16
CA PRO A 35 -3.93 18.82 -10.28
C PRO A 35 -2.48 19.07 -9.83
N ASP A 36 -2.26 19.54 -8.61
CA ASP A 36 -0.92 19.74 -8.06
C ASP A 36 -0.44 18.57 -7.19
N SER A 37 -1.22 17.47 -7.05
CA SER A 37 -0.90 16.34 -6.19
C SER A 37 0.46 15.70 -6.49
N THR A 38 0.70 15.38 -7.77
CA THR A 38 1.96 14.79 -8.20
C THR A 38 3.15 15.72 -7.96
N LYS A 39 2.99 17.02 -8.21
CA LYS A 39 4.04 18.01 -8.00
C LYS A 39 4.36 18.19 -6.52
N LEU A 40 3.34 18.23 -5.66
CA LEU A 40 3.53 18.35 -4.22
C LEU A 40 4.24 17.10 -3.67
N LEU A 41 3.81 15.90 -4.07
CA LEU A 41 4.46 14.66 -3.65
C LEU A 41 5.90 14.56 -4.16
N ASP A 42 6.19 14.96 -5.40
CA ASP A 42 7.55 14.94 -5.95
C ASP A 42 8.49 15.92 -5.23
N TYR A 43 7.94 16.99 -4.64
CA TYR A 43 8.67 17.92 -3.79
C TYR A 43 8.95 17.38 -2.38
N LEU A 44 8.00 16.65 -1.79
CA LEU A 44 8.09 16.17 -0.39
C LEU A 44 8.73 14.80 -0.24
N LEU A 45 8.82 14.03 -1.32
CA LEU A 45 9.32 12.66 -1.30
C LEU A 45 10.70 12.54 -1.94
N VAL A 46 11.52 11.66 -1.41
CA VAL A 46 12.91 11.49 -1.86
C VAL A 46 12.99 10.93 -3.29
N ASN A 47 12.15 9.96 -3.61
CA ASN A 47 12.13 9.38 -4.94
C ASN A 47 11.21 10.17 -5.86
N THR A 48 11.63 10.38 -7.11
CA THR A 48 10.81 11.03 -8.13
C THR A 48 9.53 10.23 -8.39
N VAL A 49 8.41 10.73 -7.88
CA VAL A 49 7.09 10.11 -8.07
C VAL A 49 6.41 10.57 -9.34
N ALA A 50 6.81 11.72 -9.90
CA ALA A 50 6.31 12.23 -11.18
C ALA A 50 6.48 11.22 -12.34
N ALA A 51 7.51 10.37 -12.28
CA ALA A 51 7.73 9.30 -13.25
C ALA A 51 6.90 8.02 -12.99
N CYS A 52 6.18 7.94 -11.87
CA CYS A 52 5.30 6.81 -11.57
C CYS A 52 4.07 6.85 -12.48
N LYS A 53 3.78 5.75 -13.17
CA LYS A 53 2.60 5.65 -14.04
C LYS A 53 1.35 5.35 -13.22
N VAL A 54 0.18 5.74 -13.72
CA VAL A 54 -1.10 5.28 -13.17
C VAL A 54 -1.14 3.75 -13.17
N GLY A 55 -1.67 3.16 -12.11
CA GLY A 55 -1.65 1.72 -11.89
C GLY A 55 -0.30 1.18 -11.39
N ARG A 56 0.54 2.07 -10.84
CA ARG A 56 1.83 1.73 -10.23
C ARG A 56 1.98 2.38 -8.87
N GLU A 57 2.85 1.79 -8.08
CA GLU A 57 3.26 2.39 -6.81
C GLU A 57 4.77 2.56 -6.73
N LYS A 58 5.21 3.35 -5.78
CA LYS A 58 6.62 3.59 -5.49
C LYS A 58 6.86 3.63 -3.99
N TYR A 59 7.77 2.79 -3.52
CA TYR A 59 8.33 2.91 -2.18
C TYR A 59 9.25 4.13 -2.10
N THR A 60 9.04 4.98 -1.12
CA THR A 60 9.78 6.23 -0.96
C THR A 60 9.80 6.68 0.51
N THR A 61 10.52 7.74 0.78
CA THR A 61 10.69 8.31 2.12
C THR A 61 10.30 9.79 2.09
N MET A 62 9.64 10.25 3.14
CA MET A 62 9.37 11.66 3.41
C MET A 62 10.36 12.16 4.45
N LEU A 63 11.01 13.29 4.17
CA LEU A 63 12.03 13.88 5.04
C LEU A 63 11.58 15.23 5.57
N ASP A 64 12.09 15.61 6.73
CA ASP A 64 12.06 16.98 7.25
C ASP A 64 13.15 17.85 6.62
N GLU A 65 13.19 19.13 7.00
CA GLU A 65 14.13 20.11 6.45
C GLU A 65 15.61 19.83 6.81
N ASP A 66 15.84 19.05 7.88
CA ASP A 66 17.17 18.65 8.33
C ASP A 66 17.61 17.30 7.72
N GLY A 67 16.76 16.67 6.90
CA GLY A 67 16.99 15.36 6.29
C GLY A 67 16.65 14.19 7.21
N GLY A 68 15.97 14.44 8.33
CA GLY A 68 15.42 13.40 9.19
C GLY A 68 14.23 12.69 8.53
N ILE A 69 14.12 11.39 8.73
CA ILE A 69 13.00 10.62 8.18
C ILE A 69 11.73 10.89 9.00
N ILE A 70 10.71 11.45 8.33
CA ILE A 70 9.37 11.58 8.89
C ILE A 70 8.65 10.25 8.79
N ASP A 71 8.72 9.61 7.61
CA ASP A 71 8.06 8.34 7.32
C ASP A 71 8.67 7.68 6.08
N ASP A 72 8.54 6.37 5.99
CA ASP A 72 8.68 5.61 4.74
C ASP A 72 7.32 5.06 4.33
N LEU A 73 7.00 5.16 3.05
CA LEU A 73 5.65 4.93 2.57
C LEU A 73 5.61 4.34 1.16
N MET A 74 4.44 3.76 0.83
CA MET A 74 4.09 3.43 -0.54
C MET A 74 3.25 4.56 -1.13
N ALA A 75 3.71 5.20 -2.19
CA ALA A 75 2.96 6.16 -2.97
C ALA A 75 2.34 5.45 -4.18
N MET A 76 1.04 5.22 -4.13
CA MET A 76 0.24 4.46 -5.10
C MET A 76 -0.46 5.44 -6.05
N ARG A 77 -0.10 5.45 -7.33
CA ARG A 77 -0.77 6.31 -8.31
C ARG A 77 -2.02 5.62 -8.86
N VAL A 78 -3.15 5.93 -8.27
CA VAL A 78 -4.45 5.28 -8.56
C VAL A 78 -5.24 6.01 -9.67
N GLY A 79 -4.83 7.22 -10.03
CA GLY A 79 -5.38 8.04 -11.12
C GLY A 79 -4.36 9.05 -11.62
N GLU A 80 -4.72 9.86 -12.64
CA GLU A 80 -3.78 10.87 -13.19
C GLU A 80 -3.33 11.85 -12.11
N ASP A 81 -4.27 12.41 -11.36
CA ASP A 81 -4.05 13.38 -10.27
C ASP A 81 -4.57 12.81 -8.94
N HIS A 82 -4.47 11.49 -8.76
CA HIS A 82 -5.04 10.77 -7.64
C HIS A 82 -4.04 9.76 -7.08
N TRP A 83 -3.75 9.89 -5.78
CA TRP A 83 -2.78 9.07 -5.07
C TRP A 83 -3.35 8.52 -3.78
N TRP A 84 -2.98 7.27 -3.47
CA TRP A 84 -3.07 6.72 -2.14
C TRP A 84 -1.67 6.66 -1.53
N LEU A 85 -1.55 7.12 -0.29
CA LEU A 85 -0.29 7.09 0.46
C LEU A 85 -0.47 6.11 1.62
N SER A 86 0.16 4.95 1.51
CA SER A 86 0.14 3.92 2.55
C SER A 86 1.33 4.16 3.49
N THR A 87 1.04 4.48 4.74
CA THR A 87 1.98 5.00 5.75
C THR A 87 1.73 4.34 7.10
N LEU A 88 2.66 4.48 8.05
CA LEU A 88 2.46 4.10 9.44
C LEU A 88 2.13 5.30 10.34
N TYR A 89 2.24 6.51 9.83
CA TYR A 89 2.15 7.74 10.60
C TYR A 89 1.24 8.78 9.92
N GLY A 90 0.04 8.36 9.50
CA GLY A 90 -0.94 9.19 8.79
C GLY A 90 -1.17 10.57 9.41
N PRO A 91 -1.44 10.70 10.73
CA PRO A 91 -1.61 12.01 11.37
C PRO A 91 -0.36 12.90 11.29
N GLN A 92 0.85 12.34 11.29
CA GLN A 92 2.08 13.12 11.15
C GLN A 92 2.26 13.56 9.69
N MET A 93 2.01 12.67 8.75
CA MET A 93 2.02 12.96 7.32
C MET A 93 1.02 14.07 6.98
N MET A 94 -0.22 13.99 7.47
CA MET A 94 -1.23 15.03 7.25
C MET A 94 -0.78 16.40 7.75
N ARG A 95 -0.18 16.48 8.93
CA ARG A 95 0.39 17.74 9.44
C ARG A 95 1.52 18.28 8.56
N TRP A 96 2.35 17.39 8.04
CA TRP A 96 3.46 17.77 7.15
C TRP A 96 2.95 18.29 5.80
N LEU A 97 1.95 17.62 5.25
CA LEU A 97 1.24 18.09 4.04
C LEU A 97 0.62 19.48 4.27
N ASP A 98 -0.09 19.68 5.40
CA ASP A 98 -0.69 20.98 5.75
C ASP A 98 0.34 22.10 5.85
N ALA A 99 1.52 21.81 6.39
CA ALA A 99 2.58 22.80 6.54
C ALA A 99 3.24 23.19 5.19
N HIS A 100 3.22 22.30 4.18
CA HIS A 100 4.01 22.46 2.96
C HIS A 100 3.19 22.59 1.70
N LYS A 101 1.88 22.34 1.71
CA LYS A 101 1.05 22.43 0.51
C LYS A 101 0.95 23.86 -0.07
N GLY A 102 1.12 24.89 0.77
CA GLY A 102 0.98 26.27 0.33
C GLY A 102 -0.35 26.51 -0.40
N GLU A 103 -0.26 27.03 -1.62
CA GLU A 103 -1.40 27.30 -2.52
C GLU A 103 -1.65 26.15 -3.51
N ALA A 104 -1.03 24.97 -3.33
CA ALA A 104 -1.24 23.83 -4.22
C ALA A 104 -2.73 23.39 -4.22
N ASP A 105 -3.27 23.20 -5.39
CA ASP A 105 -4.65 22.74 -5.60
C ASP A 105 -4.72 21.22 -5.38
N VAL A 106 -4.80 20.85 -4.10
CA VAL A 106 -4.88 19.47 -3.63
C VAL A 106 -5.85 19.33 -2.47
N THR A 107 -6.54 18.23 -2.44
CA THR A 107 -7.32 17.76 -1.28
C THR A 107 -6.77 16.42 -0.81
N TYR A 108 -6.80 16.18 0.48
CA TYR A 108 -6.41 14.89 1.05
C TYR A 108 -7.19 14.60 2.32
N LYS A 109 -7.42 13.33 2.56
CA LYS A 109 -8.15 12.83 3.73
C LYS A 109 -7.56 11.50 4.20
N ASP A 110 -7.68 11.26 5.49
CA ASP A 110 -7.42 9.95 6.08
C ASP A 110 -8.59 9.02 5.78
N ILE A 111 -8.33 7.92 5.09
CA ILE A 111 -9.30 6.87 4.76
C ILE A 111 -9.00 5.54 5.46
N THR A 112 -8.14 5.55 6.48
CA THR A 112 -7.71 4.37 7.23
C THR A 112 -8.90 3.57 7.79
N LEU A 113 -9.95 4.26 8.22
CA LEU A 113 -11.14 3.61 8.77
C LEU A 113 -12.15 3.16 7.72
N ASP A 114 -12.00 3.58 6.46
CA ASP A 114 -12.91 3.26 5.36
C ASP A 114 -12.45 2.03 4.57
N ILE A 115 -11.15 1.73 4.62
CA ILE A 115 -10.50 0.67 3.83
C ILE A 115 -9.89 -0.36 4.78
N ASP A 116 -10.09 -1.62 4.49
CA ASP A 116 -9.36 -2.74 5.07
C ASP A 116 -8.34 -3.28 4.08
N MET A 117 -7.20 -3.71 4.60
CA MET A 117 -6.08 -4.23 3.84
C MET A 117 -5.75 -5.65 4.29
N TYR A 118 -5.61 -6.55 3.32
CA TYR A 118 -5.17 -7.93 3.52
C TYR A 118 -3.89 -8.17 2.76
N SER A 119 -2.91 -8.76 3.42
CA SER A 119 -1.64 -9.14 2.82
C SER A 119 -1.61 -10.65 2.61
N VAL A 120 -1.37 -11.10 1.39
CA VAL A 120 -1.29 -12.52 0.98
C VAL A 120 0.13 -12.76 0.49
N GLN A 121 0.93 -13.48 1.29
CA GLN A 121 2.38 -13.56 1.13
C GLN A 121 2.88 -14.99 1.06
N GLY A 122 3.85 -15.25 0.20
CA GLY A 122 4.52 -16.53 0.06
C GLY A 122 4.65 -16.97 -1.39
N PRO A 123 5.48 -17.98 -1.68
CA PRO A 123 5.76 -18.42 -3.06
C PRO A 123 4.52 -18.89 -3.83
N LYS A 124 3.46 -19.33 -3.12
CA LYS A 124 2.19 -19.75 -3.74
C LYS A 124 1.09 -18.67 -3.69
N SER A 125 1.43 -17.44 -3.32
CA SER A 125 0.45 -16.35 -3.19
C SER A 125 -0.31 -16.06 -4.49
N ALA A 126 0.36 -16.11 -5.66
CA ALA A 126 -0.31 -15.92 -6.95
C ALA A 126 -1.36 -17.01 -7.22
N GLU A 127 -1.04 -18.29 -6.93
CA GLU A 127 -1.98 -19.40 -7.09
C GLU A 127 -3.22 -19.26 -6.19
N VAL A 128 -3.04 -18.71 -4.97
CA VAL A 128 -4.13 -18.42 -4.04
C VAL A 128 -4.96 -17.25 -4.55
N MET A 129 -4.31 -16.16 -4.95
CA MET A 129 -4.96 -14.96 -5.46
C MET A 129 -5.81 -15.26 -6.69
N ASP A 130 -5.29 -16.02 -7.66
CA ASP A 130 -6.01 -16.40 -8.89
C ASP A 130 -7.28 -17.23 -8.65
N GLN A 131 -7.46 -17.77 -7.42
CA GLN A 131 -8.68 -18.48 -7.04
C GLN A 131 -9.73 -17.56 -6.41
N VAL A 132 -9.35 -16.38 -5.95
CA VAL A 132 -10.25 -15.48 -5.20
C VAL A 132 -10.56 -14.19 -5.94
N VAL A 133 -9.64 -13.67 -6.76
CA VAL A 133 -9.87 -12.45 -7.54
C VAL A 133 -10.39 -12.77 -8.94
N ALA A 134 -11.19 -11.84 -9.48
CA ALA A 134 -11.82 -12.05 -10.79
C ALA A 134 -10.82 -12.05 -11.95
N ASP A 135 -9.79 -11.24 -11.86
CA ASP A 135 -8.75 -11.12 -12.87
C ASP A 135 -7.46 -11.81 -12.42
N LYS A 136 -6.67 -12.33 -13.36
CA LYS A 136 -5.41 -12.98 -13.05
C LYS A 136 -4.37 -11.99 -12.54
N VAL A 137 -3.62 -12.40 -11.51
CA VAL A 137 -2.57 -11.58 -10.89
C VAL A 137 -1.16 -12.12 -11.13
N ASP A 138 -1.00 -13.31 -11.69
CA ASP A 138 0.31 -13.95 -11.94
C ASP A 138 1.20 -13.14 -12.90
N ASP A 139 0.60 -12.39 -13.83
CA ASP A 139 1.29 -11.50 -14.78
C ASP A 139 1.65 -10.12 -14.20
N LEU A 140 1.10 -9.74 -13.04
CA LEU A 140 1.41 -8.46 -12.41
C LEU A 140 2.90 -8.38 -12.07
N LYS A 141 3.53 -7.28 -12.44
CA LYS A 141 4.91 -6.99 -12.05
C LYS A 141 4.94 -6.35 -10.67
N ARG A 142 6.06 -6.49 -9.98
CA ARG A 142 6.28 -5.83 -8.69
C ARG A 142 5.89 -4.35 -8.79
N PHE A 143 5.10 -3.89 -7.82
CA PHE A 143 4.58 -2.53 -7.72
C PHE A 143 3.58 -2.15 -8.83
N GLU A 144 2.93 -3.11 -9.44
CA GLU A 144 1.74 -2.89 -10.26
C GLU A 144 0.47 -3.04 -9.43
N ILE A 145 -0.51 -2.20 -9.76
CA ILE A 145 -1.81 -2.11 -9.13
C ILE A 145 -2.86 -2.57 -10.14
N LEU A 146 -3.82 -3.36 -9.67
CA LEU A 146 -4.96 -3.86 -10.44
C LEU A 146 -6.25 -3.58 -9.68
N ASP A 147 -7.19 -2.85 -10.27
CA ASP A 147 -8.55 -2.78 -9.77
C ASP A 147 -9.33 -3.97 -10.31
N THR A 148 -9.89 -4.78 -9.41
CA THR A 148 -10.56 -6.06 -9.72
C THR A 148 -11.69 -6.32 -8.72
N ARG A 149 -12.13 -7.57 -8.58
CA ARG A 149 -13.21 -7.98 -7.67
C ARG A 149 -12.86 -9.26 -6.92
N VAL A 150 -13.37 -9.35 -5.69
CA VAL A 150 -13.47 -10.59 -4.92
C VAL A 150 -14.95 -10.85 -4.65
N GLY A 151 -15.53 -11.85 -5.29
CA GLY A 151 -16.99 -12.01 -5.30
C GLY A 151 -17.67 -10.78 -5.91
N ASP A 152 -18.56 -10.14 -5.14
CA ASP A 152 -19.26 -8.91 -5.54
C ASP A 152 -18.51 -7.64 -5.08
N ALA A 153 -17.50 -7.73 -4.23
CA ALA A 153 -16.76 -6.60 -3.72
C ALA A 153 -15.74 -6.08 -4.74
N GLU A 154 -15.73 -4.78 -4.97
CA GLU A 154 -14.67 -4.10 -5.73
C GLU A 154 -13.43 -3.98 -4.83
N VAL A 155 -12.28 -4.42 -5.33
CA VAL A 155 -11.02 -4.39 -4.61
C VAL A 155 -9.89 -3.84 -5.47
N ARG A 156 -8.91 -3.27 -4.81
CA ARG A 156 -7.63 -2.92 -5.41
C ARG A 156 -6.59 -3.92 -4.93
N VAL A 157 -5.81 -4.46 -5.85
CA VAL A 157 -4.72 -5.39 -5.57
C VAL A 157 -3.43 -4.76 -6.05
N ASP A 158 -2.41 -4.75 -5.23
CA ASP A 158 -1.05 -4.51 -5.68
C ASP A 158 -0.19 -5.78 -5.58
N ARG A 159 0.90 -5.80 -6.33
CA ARG A 159 1.95 -6.82 -6.17
C ARG A 159 3.06 -6.25 -5.30
N GLY A 160 2.84 -6.33 -4.01
CA GLY A 160 3.71 -5.79 -2.96
C GLY A 160 3.77 -6.67 -1.72
N GLY A 161 4.29 -6.10 -0.65
CA GLY A 161 4.37 -6.70 0.67
C GLY A 161 5.74 -6.59 1.32
N PHE A 162 5.79 -6.92 2.61
CA PHE A 162 6.96 -6.76 3.48
C PHE A 162 7.57 -8.08 3.96
N SER A 163 7.07 -9.23 3.45
CA SER A 163 7.56 -10.56 3.84
C SER A 163 8.94 -10.91 3.26
N GLY A 164 9.33 -10.25 2.18
CA GLY A 164 10.49 -10.61 1.36
C GLY A 164 10.22 -11.78 0.40
N GLU A 165 9.00 -12.31 0.39
CA GLU A 165 8.52 -13.32 -0.54
C GLU A 165 7.65 -12.68 -1.63
N LEU A 166 7.20 -13.48 -2.61
CA LEU A 166 6.14 -13.08 -3.52
C LEU A 166 4.89 -12.76 -2.71
N GLY A 167 4.23 -11.65 -3.01
CA GLY A 167 3.05 -11.26 -2.28
C GLY A 167 2.19 -10.25 -3.01
N PHE A 168 0.97 -10.14 -2.48
CA PHE A 168 -0.05 -9.21 -2.93
C PHE A 168 -0.72 -8.58 -1.72
N GLU A 169 -1.19 -7.37 -1.88
CA GLU A 169 -2.00 -6.67 -0.88
C GLU A 169 -3.35 -6.33 -1.50
N ILE A 170 -4.42 -6.59 -0.75
CA ILE A 170 -5.79 -6.41 -1.20
C ILE A 170 -6.40 -5.29 -0.35
N TYR A 171 -6.84 -4.24 -0.98
CA TYR A 171 -7.56 -3.13 -0.37
C TYR A 171 -9.03 -3.23 -0.74
N CYS A 172 -9.91 -3.27 0.23
CA CYS A 172 -11.35 -3.29 0.05
C CYS A 172 -12.05 -2.29 0.97
N LYS A 173 -13.24 -1.88 0.62
CA LYS A 173 -14.06 -1.12 1.55
C LYS A 173 -14.31 -1.94 2.82
N ARG A 174 -14.28 -1.28 3.97
CA ARG A 174 -14.51 -1.95 5.26
C ARG A 174 -15.85 -2.67 5.32
N GLU A 175 -16.88 -2.14 4.69
CA GLU A 175 -18.21 -2.76 4.62
C GLU A 175 -18.22 -4.09 3.86
N ASP A 176 -17.27 -4.30 2.95
CA ASP A 176 -17.13 -5.50 2.12
C ASP A 176 -16.13 -6.51 2.72
N SER A 177 -15.53 -6.20 3.86
CA SER A 177 -14.42 -6.91 4.49
C SER A 177 -14.85 -8.10 5.38
N ALA A 178 -16.12 -8.52 5.37
CA ALA A 178 -16.67 -9.54 6.28
C ALA A 178 -16.51 -10.98 5.74
#